data_8080c2dfdfb8ab2fd799e6477a725254
#
_entry.id   8080c2dfdfb8ab2fd799e6477a725254
#
_cell.length_a   1.000
_cell.length_b   1.000
_cell.length_c   1.000
_cell.angle_alpha   90.00
_cell.angle_beta   90.00
_cell.angle_gamma   90.00
#
_symmetry.space_group_name_H-M   'P 1'
#
loop_
_entity.id
_entity.type
_entity.pdbx_description
1 polymer ?
#
loop_
_entity_poly.entity_id
_entity_poly.type
_entity_poly.pdbx_seq_one_letter_code
_entity_poly.pdbx_strand_id
1 'polypeptide(L)'
;MHGYDTYKNVNGRKRHLFVDTLGLLLAVVVTAASVQDRDGALSMLAHLRHRFSRMRLIWADQAYAGDLVAWLWSLRPWRKIRLAIVKRPEGIKGFLLLPKRWLVERTFAWLGRYRRLSKDYEYLPRTSETMIRVAMIHLMVRRLAGTVPS
;
A
#
# COMPACT_ATOMS: atom_id res chain seq x y z
N MET A 1 -8.47 -0.60 -17.95
CA MET A 1 -9.46 -1.39 -17.17
C MET A 1 -9.80 -0.59 -15.92
N HIS A 2 -11.02 -0.11 -15.81
CA HIS A 2 -11.60 0.57 -14.65
C HIS A 2 -12.63 -0.36 -14.03
N GLY A 3 -12.89 -0.22 -12.73
CA GLY A 3 -13.91 -0.98 -12.02
C GLY A 3 -14.72 -0.05 -11.11
N TYR A 4 -15.90 -0.49 -10.71
CA TYR A 4 -16.78 0.23 -9.81
C TYR A 4 -16.59 -0.29 -8.38
N ASP A 5 -16.28 0.61 -7.45
CA ASP A 5 -16.27 0.32 -6.02
C ASP A 5 -17.67 0.58 -5.47
N THR A 6 -18.42 -0.48 -5.20
CA THR A 6 -19.79 -0.39 -4.68
C THR A 6 -19.86 0.22 -3.28
N TYR A 7 -18.79 0.10 -2.50
CA TYR A 7 -18.74 0.64 -1.14
C TYR A 7 -18.51 2.17 -1.13
N LYS A 8 -17.71 2.67 -2.08
CA LYS A 8 -17.40 4.11 -2.20
C LYS A 8 -18.19 4.81 -3.29
N ASN A 9 -19.02 4.09 -4.06
CA ASN A 9 -19.76 4.59 -5.22
C ASN A 9 -18.89 5.34 -6.24
N VAL A 10 -17.69 4.81 -6.55
CA VAL A 10 -16.72 5.47 -7.42
C VAL A 10 -16.20 4.51 -8.47
N ASN A 11 -16.20 4.96 -9.73
CA ASN A 11 -15.48 4.30 -10.81
C ASN A 11 -14.00 4.69 -10.77
N GLY A 12 -13.10 3.70 -10.86
CA GLY A 12 -11.68 4.00 -10.88
C GLY A 12 -10.79 2.80 -10.62
N ARG A 13 -9.64 3.09 -10.02
CA ARG A 13 -8.63 2.10 -9.63
C ARG A 13 -8.23 2.30 -8.18
N LYS A 14 -7.84 1.21 -7.53
CA LYS A 14 -7.24 1.19 -6.20
C LYS A 14 -5.73 1.11 -6.33
N ARG A 15 -5.02 1.88 -5.52
CA ARG A 15 -3.57 1.84 -5.39
C ARG A 15 -3.24 1.15 -4.07
N HIS A 16 -2.64 -0.02 -4.15
CA HIS A 16 -2.16 -0.77 -2.99
C HIS A 16 -0.68 -0.48 -2.83
N LEU A 17 -0.29 0.09 -1.68
CA LEU A 17 1.09 0.43 -1.37
C LEU A 17 1.61 -0.46 -0.24
N PHE A 18 2.81 -0.97 -0.42
CA PHE A 18 3.59 -1.59 0.63
C PHE A 18 4.80 -0.72 0.90
N VAL A 19 4.93 -0.25 2.13
CA VAL A 19 5.96 0.73 2.53
C VAL A 19 6.77 0.22 3.71
N ASP A 20 7.98 0.70 3.85
CA ASP A 20 8.82 0.45 5.02
C ASP A 20 8.43 1.35 6.21
N THR A 21 9.18 1.26 7.29
CA THR A 21 8.96 2.06 8.50
C THR A 21 9.24 3.56 8.33
N LEU A 22 9.88 3.94 7.23
CA LEU A 22 10.12 5.34 6.84
C LEU A 22 9.07 5.85 5.84
N GLY A 23 8.11 5.00 5.44
CA GLY A 23 7.11 5.32 4.42
C GLY A 23 7.65 5.23 2.99
N LEU A 24 8.83 4.63 2.79
CA LEU A 24 9.39 4.43 1.45
C LEU A 24 8.77 3.20 0.79
N LEU A 25 8.51 3.32 -0.51
CA LEU A 25 7.80 2.30 -1.27
C LEU A 25 8.65 1.04 -1.45
N LEU A 26 8.14 -0.09 -1.00
CA LEU A 26 8.68 -1.42 -1.25
C LEU A 26 8.00 -2.09 -2.45
N ALA A 27 6.68 -1.91 -2.58
CA ALA A 27 5.90 -2.38 -3.71
C ALA A 27 4.65 -1.55 -3.93
N VAL A 28 4.14 -1.60 -5.15
CA VAL A 28 2.87 -1.02 -5.55
C VAL A 28 2.17 -1.93 -6.54
N VAL A 29 0.86 -2.07 -6.37
CA VAL A 29 -0.04 -2.72 -7.33
C VAL A 29 -1.24 -1.82 -7.53
N VAL A 30 -1.65 -1.65 -8.78
CA VAL A 30 -2.84 -0.90 -9.17
C VAL A 30 -3.86 -1.87 -9.74
N THR A 31 -5.04 -1.93 -9.10
CA THR A 31 -6.15 -2.80 -9.48
C THR A 31 -7.37 -2.00 -9.92
N ALA A 32 -8.30 -2.65 -10.60
CA ALA A 32 -9.64 -2.08 -10.79
C ALA A 32 -10.31 -1.84 -9.43
N ALA A 33 -11.13 -0.82 -9.29
CA ALA A 33 -11.79 -0.50 -8.01
C ALA A 33 -12.74 -1.59 -7.52
N SER A 34 -13.22 -2.45 -8.42
CA SER A 34 -14.03 -3.65 -8.10
C SER A 34 -13.25 -4.77 -7.41
N VAL A 35 -11.92 -4.77 -7.50
CA VAL A 35 -11.07 -5.77 -6.83
C VAL A 35 -11.05 -5.49 -5.32
N GLN A 36 -11.23 -6.54 -4.52
CA GLN A 36 -11.14 -6.40 -3.06
C GLN A 36 -9.73 -6.05 -2.63
N ASP A 37 -9.60 -5.28 -1.56
CA ASP A 37 -8.29 -4.84 -1.05
C ASP A 37 -7.39 -6.01 -0.67
N ARG A 38 -7.99 -7.07 -0.15
CA ARG A 38 -7.35 -8.35 0.17
C ARG A 38 -6.68 -8.99 -1.07
N ASP A 39 -7.38 -9.06 -2.19
CA ASP A 39 -6.88 -9.69 -3.42
C ASP A 39 -5.74 -8.87 -4.04
N GLY A 40 -5.84 -7.54 -3.96
CA GLY A 40 -4.76 -6.63 -4.32
C GLY A 40 -3.51 -6.86 -3.47
N ALA A 41 -3.67 -7.05 -2.15
CA ALA A 41 -2.56 -7.36 -1.25
C ALA A 41 -1.93 -8.72 -1.54
N LEU A 42 -2.72 -9.76 -1.83
CA LEU A 42 -2.22 -11.08 -2.21
C LEU A 42 -1.32 -11.01 -3.44
N SER A 43 -1.79 -10.34 -4.49
CA SER A 43 -1.02 -10.11 -5.72
C SER A 43 0.30 -9.40 -5.43
N MET A 44 0.28 -8.34 -4.63
CA MET A 44 1.46 -7.57 -4.26
C MET A 44 2.46 -8.41 -3.45
N LEU A 45 2.01 -9.12 -2.44
CA LEU A 45 2.86 -9.92 -1.56
C LEU A 45 3.47 -11.11 -2.29
N ALA A 46 2.75 -11.74 -3.23
CA ALA A 46 3.27 -12.81 -4.06
C ALA A 46 4.55 -12.40 -4.82
N HIS A 47 4.61 -11.16 -5.30
CA HIS A 47 5.79 -10.61 -5.97
C HIS A 47 6.95 -10.30 -5.03
N LEU A 48 6.69 -10.12 -3.73
CA LEU A 48 7.68 -9.71 -2.75
C LEU A 48 8.33 -10.87 -2.00
N ARG A 49 7.77 -12.07 -2.09
CA ARG A 49 8.13 -13.23 -1.24
C ARG A 49 9.62 -13.59 -1.20
N HIS A 50 10.39 -13.21 -2.22
CA HIS A 50 11.82 -13.49 -2.31
C HIS A 50 12.71 -12.25 -2.12
N ARG A 51 12.14 -11.05 -1.99
CA ARG A 51 12.91 -9.80 -1.99
C ARG A 51 13.35 -9.33 -0.61
N PHE A 52 12.65 -9.73 0.46
CA PHE A 52 12.87 -9.18 1.81
C PHE A 52 13.05 -10.28 2.85
N SER A 53 14.23 -10.88 2.88
CA SER A 53 14.56 -12.01 3.79
C SER A 53 14.56 -11.62 5.28
N ARG A 54 14.76 -10.35 5.59
CA ARG A 54 14.79 -9.84 6.98
C ARG A 54 13.45 -9.33 7.50
N MET A 55 12.40 -9.36 6.69
CA MET A 55 11.06 -8.95 7.12
C MET A 55 10.55 -9.89 8.22
N ARG A 56 9.99 -9.33 9.29
CA ARG A 56 9.46 -10.08 10.45
C ARG A 56 8.01 -9.74 10.77
N LEU A 57 7.58 -8.54 10.41
CA LEU A 57 6.28 -8.02 10.79
C LEU A 57 5.73 -7.14 9.67
N ILE A 58 4.46 -7.35 9.34
CA ILE A 58 3.68 -6.50 8.43
C ILE A 58 2.50 -5.93 9.23
N TRP A 59 2.28 -4.63 9.15
CA TRP A 59 1.06 -4.00 9.62
C TRP A 59 0.11 -3.78 8.44
N ALA A 60 -1.14 -4.15 8.63
CA ALA A 60 -2.20 -3.90 7.66
C ALA A 60 -3.45 -3.38 8.38
N ASP A 61 -4.28 -2.64 7.66
CA ASP A 61 -5.55 -2.19 8.22
C ASP A 61 -6.61 -3.32 8.22
N GLN A 62 -7.78 -3.02 8.78
CA GLN A 62 -8.84 -4.02 8.94
C GLN A 62 -9.39 -4.55 7.60
N ALA A 63 -9.28 -3.81 6.50
CA ALA A 63 -9.70 -4.26 5.18
C ALA A 63 -8.91 -5.48 4.68
N TYR A 64 -7.73 -5.71 5.25
CA TYR A 64 -6.85 -6.85 4.95
C TYR A 64 -7.00 -8.01 5.94
N ALA A 65 -7.93 -7.94 6.89
CA ALA A 65 -8.20 -9.05 7.82
C ALA A 65 -8.82 -10.26 7.11
N GLY A 66 -8.73 -11.43 7.73
CA GLY A 66 -9.29 -12.68 7.21
C GLY A 66 -8.25 -13.60 6.56
N ASP A 67 -8.58 -14.14 5.41
CA ASP A 67 -7.78 -15.21 4.75
C ASP A 67 -6.35 -14.82 4.39
N LEU A 68 -6.02 -13.53 4.36
CA LEU A 68 -4.66 -13.05 4.10
C LEU A 68 -3.66 -13.61 5.13
N VAL A 69 -4.07 -13.73 6.39
CA VAL A 69 -3.23 -14.31 7.45
C VAL A 69 -2.98 -15.78 7.17
N ALA A 70 -4.02 -16.56 6.90
CA ALA A 70 -3.92 -17.98 6.59
C ALA A 70 -3.09 -18.21 5.33
N TRP A 71 -3.30 -17.40 4.30
CA TRP A 71 -2.54 -17.47 3.06
C TRP A 71 -1.05 -17.17 3.27
N LEU A 72 -0.70 -16.14 4.02
CA LEU A 72 0.70 -15.85 4.36
C LEU A 72 1.38 -17.02 5.07
N TRP A 73 0.65 -17.67 5.96
CA TRP A 73 1.16 -18.83 6.72
C TRP A 73 1.32 -20.08 5.83
N SER A 74 0.54 -20.22 4.77
CA SER A 74 0.68 -21.32 3.80
C SER A 74 1.93 -21.21 2.94
N LEU A 75 2.47 -20.01 2.77
CA LEU A 75 3.68 -19.76 1.99
C LEU A 75 4.94 -19.95 2.83
N ARG A 76 5.72 -20.97 2.52
CA ARG A 76 6.93 -21.33 3.30
C ARG A 76 7.88 -20.17 3.62
N PRO A 77 8.24 -19.27 2.68
CA PRO A 77 9.15 -18.15 2.98
C PRO A 77 8.57 -17.16 4.01
N TRP A 78 7.24 -17.08 4.12
CA TRP A 78 6.51 -16.12 4.95
C TRP A 78 6.11 -16.66 6.33
N ARG A 79 6.34 -17.96 6.62
CA ARG A 79 5.98 -18.57 7.92
C ARG A 79 6.56 -17.85 9.14
N LYS A 80 7.65 -17.11 8.98
CA LYS A 80 8.30 -16.32 10.05
C LYS A 80 7.80 -14.88 10.11
N ILE A 81 6.91 -14.46 9.20
CA ILE A 81 6.38 -13.11 9.15
C ILE A 81 5.04 -13.08 9.85
N ARG A 82 4.93 -12.17 10.80
CA ARG A 82 3.71 -11.91 11.55
C ARG A 82 2.92 -10.80 10.86
N LEU A 83 1.64 -11.03 10.57
CA LEU A 83 0.71 -10.00 10.11
C LEU A 83 -0.05 -9.46 11.32
N ALA A 84 0.11 -8.18 11.60
CA ALA A 84 -0.61 -7.46 12.64
C ALA A 84 -1.68 -6.57 12.00
N ILE A 85 -2.95 -6.90 12.24
CA ILE A 85 -4.07 -6.09 11.78
C ILE A 85 -4.30 -4.95 12.76
N VAL A 86 -4.19 -3.72 12.27
CA VAL A 86 -4.48 -2.51 13.03
C VAL A 86 -5.98 -2.26 12.99
N LYS A 87 -6.67 -2.59 14.09
CA LYS A 87 -8.10 -2.37 14.25
C LYS A 87 -8.36 -1.01 14.87
N ARG A 88 -9.45 -0.37 14.47
CA ARG A 88 -9.99 0.78 15.20
C ARG A 88 -10.68 0.27 16.45
N PRO A 89 -10.39 0.82 17.64
CA PRO A 89 -11.13 0.48 18.85
C PRO A 89 -12.63 0.76 18.70
N GLU A 90 -13.45 -0.13 19.16
CA GLU A 90 -14.91 0.04 19.14
C GLU A 90 -15.33 1.19 20.06
N GLY A 91 -16.39 1.90 19.68
CA GLY A 91 -16.98 2.97 20.50
C GLY A 91 -16.34 4.35 20.38
N ILE A 92 -15.19 4.52 19.73
CA ILE A 92 -14.56 5.83 19.57
C ILE A 92 -15.12 6.51 18.33
N LYS A 93 -15.88 7.60 18.55
CA LYS A 93 -16.34 8.53 17.50
C LYS A 93 -15.29 9.64 17.32
N GLY A 94 -14.98 9.99 16.06
CA GLY A 94 -14.03 11.07 15.73
C GLY A 94 -12.70 10.57 15.16
N PHE A 95 -11.76 11.51 14.99
CA PHE A 95 -10.43 11.20 14.44
C PHE A 95 -9.58 10.51 15.50
N LEU A 96 -9.05 9.33 15.17
CA LEU A 96 -8.10 8.58 15.98
C LEU A 96 -6.87 8.25 15.16
N LEU A 97 -5.71 8.67 15.61
CA LEU A 97 -4.44 8.32 15.01
C LEU A 97 -4.08 6.87 15.36
N LEU A 98 -4.32 5.96 14.42
CA LEU A 98 -3.96 4.55 14.62
C LEU A 98 -2.45 4.35 14.42
N PRO A 99 -1.80 3.56 15.31
CA PRO A 99 -0.38 3.26 15.19
C PRO A 99 -0.01 2.73 13.79
N LYS A 100 1.04 3.27 13.19
CA LYS A 100 1.60 2.85 11.89
C LYS A 100 0.72 3.12 10.65
N ARG A 101 -0.56 3.40 10.79
CA ARG A 101 -1.44 3.74 9.67
C ARG A 101 -1.01 5.04 8.98
N TRP A 102 -0.62 6.04 9.76
CA TRP A 102 -0.16 7.33 9.27
C TRP A 102 1.03 7.23 8.29
N LEU A 103 1.83 6.14 8.35
CA LEU A 103 2.96 5.93 7.42
C LEU A 103 2.49 5.83 5.97
N VAL A 104 1.46 5.04 5.73
CA VAL A 104 0.87 4.88 4.39
C VAL A 104 0.16 6.16 3.97
N GLU A 105 -0.59 6.78 4.87
CA GLU A 105 -1.26 8.07 4.62
C GLU A 105 -0.26 9.16 4.25
N ARG A 106 0.88 9.24 4.94
CA ARG A 106 1.98 10.15 4.61
C ARG A 106 2.55 9.87 3.22
N THR A 107 2.73 8.61 2.88
CA THR A 107 3.23 8.22 1.55
C THR A 107 2.26 8.65 0.46
N PHE A 108 0.97 8.45 0.65
CA PHE A 108 -0.04 8.98 -0.28
C PHE A 108 0.01 10.50 -0.38
N ALA A 109 0.20 11.22 0.73
CA ALA A 109 0.34 12.67 0.74
C ALA A 109 1.57 13.14 -0.06
N TRP A 110 2.70 12.43 0.04
CA TRP A 110 3.88 12.72 -0.79
C TRP A 110 3.60 12.49 -2.27
N LEU A 111 2.97 11.37 -2.63
CA LEU A 111 2.61 11.05 -4.01
C LEU A 111 1.61 12.07 -4.57
N GLY A 112 0.67 12.55 -3.76
CA GLY A 112 -0.33 13.56 -4.14
C GLY A 112 0.28 14.91 -4.53
N ARG A 113 1.51 15.23 -4.10
CA ARG A 113 2.24 16.43 -4.52
C ARG A 113 2.70 16.38 -5.97
N TYR A 114 2.74 15.19 -6.56
CA TYR A 114 3.05 15.03 -7.97
C TYR A 114 1.77 15.20 -8.79
N ARG A 115 1.72 16.25 -9.61
CA ARG A 115 0.54 16.59 -10.43
C ARG A 115 -0.03 15.39 -11.18
N ARG A 116 0.83 14.54 -11.76
CA ARG A 116 0.44 13.36 -12.52
C ARG A 116 -0.15 12.23 -11.67
N LEU A 117 0.04 12.26 -10.36
CA LEU A 117 -0.49 11.26 -9.43
C LEU A 117 -1.70 11.75 -8.62
N SER A 118 -2.11 13.01 -8.79
CA SER A 118 -3.30 13.58 -8.14
C SER A 118 -4.59 12.84 -8.52
N LYS A 119 -4.64 12.33 -9.75
CA LYS A 119 -5.65 11.38 -10.27
C LYS A 119 -4.94 10.26 -11.02
N ASP A 120 -5.69 9.25 -11.45
CA ASP A 120 -5.17 8.20 -12.33
C ASP A 120 -5.45 8.56 -13.80
N TYR A 121 -4.46 9.12 -14.44
CA TYR A 121 -4.52 9.55 -15.85
C TYR A 121 -4.03 8.45 -16.83
N GLU A 122 -3.52 7.35 -16.29
CA GLU A 122 -2.86 6.35 -17.11
C GLU A 122 -3.88 5.36 -17.70
N TYR A 123 -3.68 4.99 -18.95
CA TYR A 123 -4.54 3.98 -19.59
C TYR A 123 -4.34 2.58 -19.00
N LEU A 124 -3.08 2.19 -18.76
CA LEU A 124 -2.72 0.90 -18.22
C LEU A 124 -2.37 0.98 -16.73
N PRO A 125 -2.80 0.02 -15.88
CA PRO A 125 -2.40 -0.07 -14.47
C PRO A 125 -0.87 -0.09 -14.29
N ARG A 126 -0.15 -0.82 -15.16
CA ARG A 126 1.32 -0.90 -15.11
C ARG A 126 2.00 0.45 -15.33
N THR A 127 1.44 1.31 -16.17
CA THR A 127 1.95 2.67 -16.35
C THR A 127 1.73 3.51 -15.09
N SER A 128 0.56 3.40 -14.46
CA SER A 128 0.27 4.05 -13.18
C SER A 128 1.26 3.59 -12.09
N GLU A 129 1.52 2.29 -11.98
CA GLU A 129 2.53 1.75 -11.06
C GLU A 129 3.94 2.30 -11.34
N THR A 130 4.31 2.39 -12.61
CA THR A 130 5.62 2.94 -13.03
C THR A 130 5.75 4.41 -12.64
N MET A 131 4.71 5.21 -12.85
CA MET A 131 4.71 6.62 -12.44
C MET A 131 4.83 6.78 -10.92
N ILE A 132 4.20 5.92 -10.15
CA ILE A 132 4.33 5.90 -8.69
C ILE A 132 5.79 5.55 -8.28
N ARG A 133 6.40 4.56 -8.94
CA ARG A 133 7.82 4.21 -8.68
C ARG A 133 8.77 5.35 -9.02
N VAL A 134 8.57 6.02 -10.16
CA VAL A 134 9.39 7.18 -10.58
C VAL A 134 9.27 8.31 -9.56
N ALA A 135 8.07 8.64 -9.12
CA ALA A 135 7.84 9.67 -8.10
C ALA A 135 8.55 9.31 -6.77
N MET A 136 8.51 8.03 -6.37
CA MET A 136 9.17 7.58 -5.17
C MET A 136 10.70 7.60 -5.30
N ILE A 137 11.26 7.21 -6.45
CA ILE A 137 12.70 7.32 -6.74
C ILE A 137 13.13 8.78 -6.63
N HIS A 138 12.40 9.70 -7.23
CA HIS A 138 12.69 11.14 -7.11
C HIS A 138 12.69 11.61 -5.65
N LEU A 139 11.71 11.20 -4.84
CA LEU A 139 11.66 11.50 -3.42
C LEU A 139 12.89 10.95 -2.68
N MET A 140 13.25 9.69 -2.94
CA MET A 140 14.39 9.05 -2.29
C MET A 140 15.72 9.74 -2.65
N VAL A 141 15.92 10.06 -3.92
CA VAL A 141 17.12 10.79 -4.39
C VAL A 141 17.22 12.16 -3.72
N ARG A 142 16.12 12.89 -3.63
CA ARG A 142 16.09 14.20 -2.93
C ARG A 142 16.43 14.08 -1.44
N ARG A 143 15.99 13.01 -0.78
CA ARG A 143 16.36 12.76 0.63
C ARG A 143 17.84 12.45 0.79
N LEU A 144 18.38 11.62 -0.10
CA LEU A 144 19.82 11.32 -0.09
C LEU A 144 20.66 12.58 -0.34
N ALA A 145 20.18 13.49 -1.17
CA ALA A 145 20.82 14.78 -1.42
C ALA A 145 20.60 15.82 -0.29
N GLY A 146 19.87 15.48 0.78
CA GLY A 146 19.59 16.39 1.88
C GLY A 146 18.65 17.55 1.55
N THR A 147 17.96 17.50 0.41
CA THR A 147 17.09 18.58 -0.07
C THR A 147 15.64 18.47 0.40
N VAL A 148 15.28 17.39 1.12
CA VAL A 148 13.93 17.17 1.68
C VAL A 148 14.08 16.66 3.10
N PRO A 149 13.39 17.23 4.10
CA PRO A 149 13.34 16.71 5.46
C PRO A 149 12.80 15.26 5.49
N SER A 150 13.32 14.51 6.42
CA SER A 150 12.92 13.11 6.66
C SER A 150 11.47 12.99 7.13
#